data_5efa79b9e20880a95c65f1a0e3b54f51
#
_entry.id   5efa79b9e20880a95c65f1a0e3b54f51
#
_cell.length_a   1.000
_cell.length_b   1.000
_cell.length_c   1.000
_cell.angle_alpha   90.00
_cell.angle_beta   90.00
_cell.angle_gamma   90.00
#
_symmetry.space_group_name_H-M   'P 1'
#
loop_
_entity.id
_entity.type
_entity.pdbx_description
1 polymer ?
#
loop_
_entity_poly.entity_id
_entity_poly.type
_entity_poly.pdbx_seq_one_letter_code
_entity_poly.pdbx_strand_id
1 'polypeptide(L)'
;MNENERNPVFIHGGFRTSSTWLWSRFRRDIHFWCYYEIFNSVIPFVDFSNFTNFSPKAWNSRHPKSEPYYLEYLPLLPDSGRLSFFPVENQRGESFTPAGGISAPLDQVSNSYVAHLIDFARSDGKQPVLTCTGMLAKVAGLKSEFGGIHILLVRNLFSQWNSYSGQQRNGTSFFMIYLFDALRFARDDPFLLYLKELSRVDEFDSADEWSSRDRYDDAFCIFIAFHVYLLVNAARYCDIVIDCNRLASEPDGYRKETESMLTRLIGHHVDLSGARESIDCPQYMIANPARTRFEIERLARQACVESAASADEQQMVSSMLEDLWRKHEQFVLFGRAAFEQFDKARSDIGRLQRENEQLKQQQR
;
A
#
# COMPACT_ATOMS: atom_id res chain seq x y z
N MET A 1 22.47 4.66 26.81
CA MET A 1 21.53 4.40 25.70
C MET A 1 22.33 3.82 24.54
N ASN A 2 21.93 2.66 24.05
CA ASN A 2 22.58 2.03 22.89
C ASN A 2 22.41 2.94 21.66
N GLU A 3 23.43 3.07 20.82
CA GLU A 3 23.33 3.85 19.57
C GLU A 3 22.15 3.40 18.68
N ASN A 4 21.74 2.13 18.76
CA ASN A 4 20.60 1.58 18.03
C ASN A 4 19.24 2.17 18.47
N GLU A 5 19.11 2.70 19.70
CA GLU A 5 17.85 3.21 20.24
C GLU A 5 17.38 4.53 19.60
N ARG A 6 18.16 5.12 18.70
CA ARG A 6 17.81 6.38 18.01
C ARG A 6 17.88 6.32 16.48
N ASN A 7 18.17 5.14 15.94
CA ASN A 7 18.17 4.97 14.49
C ASN A 7 16.76 5.14 13.94
N PRO A 8 16.58 5.88 12.83
CA PRO A 8 15.26 6.03 12.24
C PRO A 8 14.71 4.67 11.78
N VAL A 9 13.41 4.50 11.92
CA VAL A 9 12.67 3.36 11.41
C VAL A 9 11.84 3.82 10.22
N PHE A 10 12.06 3.23 9.07
CA PHE A 10 11.30 3.50 7.85
C PHE A 10 10.37 2.33 7.55
N ILE A 11 9.08 2.62 7.40
CA ILE A 11 8.06 1.63 7.03
C ILE A 11 7.67 1.87 5.57
N HIS A 12 8.12 0.95 4.71
CA HIS A 12 7.86 0.96 3.27
C HIS A 12 6.74 0.01 2.90
N GLY A 13 5.95 0.38 1.92
CA GLY A 13 4.90 -0.47 1.35
C GLY A 13 4.08 0.31 0.34
N GLY A 14 3.42 -0.39 -0.56
CA GLY A 14 2.40 0.22 -1.42
C GLY A 14 1.14 0.57 -0.61
N PHE A 15 0.22 1.30 -1.24
CA PHE A 15 -1.09 1.49 -0.62
C PHE A 15 -1.75 0.14 -0.32
N ARG A 16 -2.56 0.09 0.72
CA ARG A 16 -3.34 -1.08 1.11
C ARG A 16 -2.50 -2.29 1.57
N THR A 17 -1.26 -2.09 1.95
CA THR A 17 -0.38 -3.11 2.56
C THR A 17 -0.41 -3.13 4.08
N SER A 18 -1.38 -2.49 4.72
CA SER A 18 -1.49 -2.37 6.18
C SER A 18 -0.44 -1.46 6.84
N SER A 19 0.21 -0.57 6.07
CA SER A 19 1.22 0.37 6.59
C SER A 19 0.67 1.25 7.71
N THR A 20 -0.53 1.81 7.58
CA THR A 20 -1.19 2.60 8.63
C THR A 20 -1.44 1.79 9.90
N TRP A 21 -1.77 0.48 9.76
CA TRP A 21 -1.95 -0.38 10.92
C TRP A 21 -0.62 -0.60 11.65
N LEU A 22 0.46 -0.93 10.93
CA LEU A 22 1.78 -1.10 11.57
C LEU A 22 2.27 0.21 12.18
N TRP A 23 2.17 1.34 11.46
CA TRP A 23 2.50 2.66 12.00
C TRP A 23 1.75 2.94 13.31
N SER A 24 0.46 2.59 13.39
CA SER A 24 -0.34 2.79 14.60
C SER A 24 0.11 1.92 15.78
N ARG A 25 0.87 0.84 15.54
CA ARG A 25 1.45 0.01 16.60
C ARG A 25 2.65 0.70 17.23
N PHE A 26 3.52 1.27 16.43
CA PHE A 26 4.62 2.11 16.93
C PHE A 26 4.11 3.32 17.70
N ARG A 27 3.10 3.99 17.16
CA ARG A 27 2.54 5.23 17.75
C ARG A 27 1.99 5.06 19.18
N ARG A 28 1.69 3.84 19.59
CA ARG A 28 1.19 3.55 20.96
C ARG A 28 2.28 3.56 22.01
N ASP A 29 3.53 3.46 21.61
CA ASP A 29 4.67 3.42 22.52
C ASP A 29 5.32 4.81 22.57
N ILE A 30 5.51 5.30 23.80
CA ILE A 30 6.06 6.64 24.08
C ILE A 30 7.51 6.83 23.62
N HIS A 31 8.22 5.75 23.33
CA HIS A 31 9.60 5.79 22.86
C HIS A 31 9.73 6.23 21.39
N PHE A 32 8.61 6.25 20.64
CA PHE A 32 8.60 6.58 19.23
C PHE A 32 7.96 7.94 18.95
N TRP A 33 8.46 8.60 17.90
CA TRP A 33 7.82 9.73 17.25
C TRP A 33 7.43 9.34 15.83
N CYS A 34 6.14 9.21 15.56
CA CYS A 34 5.64 8.48 14.41
C CYS A 34 5.03 9.38 13.35
N TYR A 35 5.81 9.77 12.35
CA TYR A 35 5.34 10.56 11.22
C TYR A 35 4.58 9.71 10.20
N TYR A 36 3.35 10.13 9.89
CA TYR A 36 2.48 9.45 8.94
C TYR A 36 2.58 10.08 7.55
N GLU A 37 2.75 9.23 6.51
CA GLU A 37 2.73 9.62 5.09
C GLU A 37 3.60 10.83 4.79
N ILE A 38 4.89 10.77 5.13
CA ILE A 38 5.83 11.90 5.13
C ILE A 38 5.94 12.66 3.80
N PHE A 39 5.56 12.03 2.67
CA PHE A 39 5.52 12.67 1.36
C PHE A 39 4.09 12.91 0.85
N ASN A 40 3.10 12.92 1.75
CA ASN A 40 1.71 13.19 1.34
C ASN A 40 1.49 14.66 1.05
N SER A 41 0.93 14.97 -0.12
CA SER A 41 0.66 16.33 -0.60
C SER A 41 -0.31 17.14 0.28
N VAL A 42 -0.97 16.54 1.26
CA VAL A 42 -1.82 17.28 2.22
C VAL A 42 -1.02 17.92 3.35
N ILE A 43 0.21 17.46 3.64
CA ILE A 43 1.01 17.94 4.77
C ILE A 43 1.21 19.47 4.76
N PRO A 44 1.50 20.14 3.62
CA PRO A 44 1.63 21.59 3.57
C PRO A 44 0.37 22.36 3.95
N PHE A 45 -0.78 21.69 3.93
CA PHE A 45 -2.09 22.28 4.27
C PHE A 45 -2.56 21.97 5.69
N VAL A 46 -1.78 21.18 6.45
CA VAL A 46 -2.07 20.86 7.85
C VAL A 46 -1.70 22.04 8.72
N ASP A 47 -2.62 22.48 9.58
CA ASP A 47 -2.42 23.55 10.58
C ASP A 47 -3.20 23.24 11.86
N PHE A 48 -3.03 24.10 12.87
CA PHE A 48 -3.70 23.97 14.17
C PHE A 48 -5.24 24.04 14.10
N SER A 49 -5.79 24.64 13.04
CA SER A 49 -7.23 24.78 12.89
C SER A 49 -7.90 23.58 12.22
N ASN A 50 -7.16 22.82 11.41
CA ASN A 50 -7.72 21.80 10.53
C ASN A 50 -7.19 20.38 10.72
N PHE A 51 -6.15 20.16 11.56
CA PHE A 51 -5.49 18.85 11.69
C PHE A 51 -6.46 17.70 12.05
N THR A 52 -7.56 17.99 12.74
CA THR A 52 -8.58 17.00 13.11
C THR A 52 -9.36 16.46 11.89
N ASN A 53 -9.36 17.21 10.78
CA ASN A 53 -9.97 16.78 9.51
C ASN A 53 -9.20 15.63 8.86
N PHE A 54 -7.95 15.42 9.27
CA PHE A 54 -7.08 14.34 8.78
C PHE A 54 -7.06 13.18 9.77
N SER A 55 -8.21 12.54 9.94
CA SER A 55 -8.38 11.45 10.92
C SER A 55 -9.09 10.24 10.30
N PRO A 56 -8.94 9.03 10.89
CA PRO A 56 -9.68 7.84 10.43
C PRO A 56 -11.19 8.06 10.40
N LYS A 57 -11.73 8.80 11.36
CA LYS A 57 -13.15 9.11 11.44
C LYS A 57 -13.58 10.08 10.34
N ALA A 58 -12.85 11.17 10.15
CA ALA A 58 -13.17 12.19 9.15
C ALA A 58 -13.10 11.63 7.72
N TRP A 59 -12.16 10.71 7.46
CA TRP A 59 -12.00 10.08 6.15
C TRP A 59 -12.86 8.83 5.95
N ASN A 60 -13.71 8.48 6.92
CA ASN A 60 -14.50 7.24 6.90
C ASN A 60 -13.67 6.02 6.51
N SER A 61 -12.44 5.97 7.03
CA SER A 61 -11.47 4.95 6.66
C SER A 61 -11.64 3.68 7.51
N ARG A 62 -11.16 2.54 6.97
CA ARG A 62 -11.09 1.27 7.72
C ARG A 62 -9.85 1.20 8.62
N HIS A 63 -9.09 2.27 8.74
CA HIS A 63 -7.90 2.31 9.57
C HIS A 63 -8.28 2.17 11.05
N PRO A 64 -7.36 1.71 11.89
CA PRO A 64 -7.58 1.68 13.33
C PRO A 64 -8.02 3.05 13.85
N LYS A 65 -8.96 3.07 14.78
CA LYS A 65 -9.33 4.30 15.47
C LYS A 65 -8.09 4.82 16.20
N SER A 66 -7.69 6.03 15.88
CA SER A 66 -6.52 6.68 16.43
C SER A 66 -6.73 8.20 16.45
N GLU A 67 -5.83 8.90 17.11
CA GLU A 67 -5.67 10.34 16.99
C GLU A 67 -5.49 10.77 15.53
N PRO A 68 -5.67 12.06 15.20
CA PRO A 68 -5.42 12.58 13.86
C PRO A 68 -4.07 12.13 13.30
N TYR A 69 -4.00 11.89 11.99
CA TYR A 69 -2.82 11.29 11.34
C TYR A 69 -1.57 12.17 11.43
N TYR A 70 -1.72 13.49 11.44
CA TYR A 70 -0.61 14.46 11.34
C TYR A 70 -0.36 15.21 12.66
N LEU A 71 -0.78 14.63 13.79
CA LEU A 71 -0.59 15.25 15.10
C LEU A 71 0.90 15.53 15.40
N GLU A 72 1.77 14.62 14.99
CA GLU A 72 3.22 14.70 15.20
C GLU A 72 3.90 15.81 14.41
N TYR A 73 3.20 16.41 13.44
CA TYR A 73 3.70 17.56 12.69
C TYR A 73 3.38 18.90 13.35
N LEU A 74 2.41 18.96 14.27
CA LEU A 74 2.00 20.22 14.89
C LEU A 74 3.14 20.98 15.60
N PRO A 75 4.04 20.32 16.35
CA PRO A 75 5.17 20.99 16.96
C PRO A 75 6.21 21.53 15.97
N LEU A 76 6.15 21.10 14.71
CA LEU A 76 7.03 21.56 13.62
C LEU A 76 6.46 22.78 12.87
N LEU A 77 5.19 23.13 13.14
CA LEU A 77 4.55 24.25 12.48
C LEU A 77 5.14 25.56 13.02
N PRO A 78 5.59 26.46 12.13
CA PRO A 78 5.94 27.82 12.54
C PRO A 78 4.69 28.62 12.94
N ASP A 79 4.87 29.78 13.54
CA ASP A 79 3.76 30.69 13.90
C ASP A 79 2.87 31.06 12.69
N SER A 80 3.42 30.98 11.48
CA SER A 80 2.66 31.12 10.22
C SER A 80 1.67 29.98 9.94
N GLY A 81 1.74 28.90 10.70
CA GLY A 81 0.81 27.76 10.65
C GLY A 81 1.02 26.75 9.54
N ARG A 82 2.07 26.87 8.72
CA ARG A 82 2.34 25.91 7.61
C ARG A 82 3.78 25.42 7.62
N LEU A 83 4.00 24.15 7.26
CA LEU A 83 5.35 23.58 7.10
C LEU A 83 6.04 24.22 5.88
N SER A 84 6.97 25.14 6.13
CA SER A 84 7.70 25.87 5.08
C SER A 84 8.81 25.04 4.41
N PHE A 85 9.22 23.94 5.02
CA PHE A 85 10.32 23.06 4.55
C PHE A 85 9.83 21.77 3.88
N PHE A 86 8.52 21.61 3.70
CA PHE A 86 7.98 20.45 2.95
C PHE A 86 8.34 20.59 1.46
N PRO A 87 8.84 19.51 0.81
CA PRO A 87 9.12 19.53 -0.62
C PRO A 87 7.83 19.72 -1.43
N VAL A 88 7.65 20.91 -1.98
CA VAL A 88 6.44 21.28 -2.76
C VAL A 88 6.28 20.40 -4.01
N GLU A 89 7.38 19.88 -4.52
CA GLU A 89 7.43 19.00 -5.71
C GLU A 89 6.87 17.59 -5.46
N ASN A 90 6.64 17.20 -4.21
CA ASN A 90 6.03 15.90 -3.86
C ASN A 90 4.51 15.92 -4.04
N GLN A 91 4.05 16.27 -5.24
CA GLN A 91 2.63 16.25 -5.53
C GLN A 91 2.24 14.93 -6.21
N ARG A 92 1.46 14.10 -5.50
CA ARG A 92 0.84 12.85 -5.99
C ARG A 92 1.86 11.90 -6.64
N GLY A 93 1.66 11.51 -7.90
CA GLY A 93 2.55 10.62 -8.64
C GLY A 93 3.77 11.31 -9.26
N GLU A 94 3.81 12.64 -9.36
CA GLU A 94 4.86 13.38 -10.09
C GLU A 94 6.26 13.21 -9.50
N SER A 95 6.36 13.07 -8.17
CA SER A 95 7.63 12.84 -7.47
C SER A 95 7.79 11.41 -6.94
N PHE A 96 6.99 10.48 -7.44
CA PHE A 96 7.07 9.09 -7.03
C PHE A 96 8.45 8.50 -7.34
N THR A 97 8.91 8.64 -8.59
CA THR A 97 10.23 8.20 -9.03
C THR A 97 11.24 9.34 -8.85
N PRO A 98 12.33 9.14 -8.09
CA PRO A 98 13.41 10.11 -8.00
C PRO A 98 13.99 10.46 -9.36
N ALA A 99 14.55 11.66 -9.51
CA ALA A 99 15.37 12.00 -10.67
C ALA A 99 16.58 11.05 -10.73
N GLY A 100 16.75 10.36 -11.85
CA GLY A 100 17.77 9.32 -12.04
C GLY A 100 17.29 7.90 -11.71
N GLY A 101 15.97 7.70 -11.48
CA GLY A 101 15.34 6.38 -11.28
C GLY A 101 15.27 5.92 -9.83
N ILE A 102 14.76 4.69 -9.61
CA ILE A 102 14.47 4.18 -8.25
C ILE A 102 15.70 3.89 -7.39
N SER A 103 16.88 3.83 -7.98
CA SER A 103 18.17 3.65 -7.25
C SER A 103 18.89 4.96 -7.00
N ALA A 104 18.34 6.09 -7.44
CA ALA A 104 18.97 7.39 -7.29
C ALA A 104 18.87 7.91 -5.84
N PRO A 105 19.79 8.80 -5.42
CA PRO A 105 19.68 9.52 -4.16
C PRO A 105 18.43 10.39 -4.14
N LEU A 106 18.00 10.79 -2.95
CA LEU A 106 16.96 11.80 -2.80
C LEU A 106 17.47 13.16 -3.29
N ASP A 107 16.56 13.98 -3.82
CA ASP A 107 16.86 15.38 -4.05
C ASP A 107 17.18 16.12 -2.74
N GLN A 108 17.91 17.22 -2.84
CA GLN A 108 18.39 17.97 -1.67
C GLN A 108 17.25 18.44 -0.76
N VAL A 109 16.10 18.84 -1.32
CA VAL A 109 14.97 19.34 -0.55
C VAL A 109 14.31 18.22 0.23
N SER A 110 14.05 17.08 -0.43
CA SER A 110 13.52 15.87 0.21
C SER A 110 14.47 15.35 1.29
N ASN A 111 15.78 15.35 1.04
CA ASN A 111 16.81 14.95 2.00
C ASN A 111 16.77 15.85 3.24
N SER A 112 16.82 17.18 3.06
CA SER A 112 16.77 18.16 4.16
C SER A 112 15.47 18.03 4.97
N TYR A 113 14.36 17.78 4.29
CA TYR A 113 13.06 17.58 4.95
C TYR A 113 13.07 16.34 5.85
N VAL A 114 13.49 15.18 5.33
CA VAL A 114 13.56 13.94 6.13
C VAL A 114 14.54 14.08 7.28
N ALA A 115 15.71 14.70 7.06
CA ALA A 115 16.68 15.00 8.12
C ALA A 115 16.04 15.82 9.25
N HIS A 116 15.29 16.86 8.90
CA HIS A 116 14.60 17.70 9.90
C HIS A 116 13.58 16.92 10.75
N LEU A 117 12.80 16.01 10.14
CA LEU A 117 11.86 15.14 10.87
C LEU A 117 12.61 14.23 11.86
N ILE A 118 13.72 13.63 11.41
CA ILE A 118 14.56 12.76 12.24
C ILE A 118 15.17 13.52 13.41
N ASP A 119 15.76 14.69 13.14
CA ASP A 119 16.44 15.49 14.15
C ASP A 119 15.48 16.03 15.21
N PHE A 120 14.27 16.42 14.80
CA PHE A 120 13.23 16.84 15.73
C PHE A 120 12.85 15.71 16.70
N ALA A 121 12.56 14.51 16.19
CA ALA A 121 12.21 13.37 17.03
C ALA A 121 13.34 13.02 18.02
N ARG A 122 14.60 13.06 17.55
CA ARG A 122 15.78 12.82 18.39
C ARG A 122 15.97 13.89 19.46
N SER A 123 15.66 15.13 19.16
CA SER A 123 15.74 16.23 20.13
C SER A 123 14.74 16.08 21.28
N ASP A 124 13.60 15.43 21.01
CA ASP A 124 12.60 15.03 22.02
C ASP A 124 12.95 13.68 22.72
N GLY A 125 14.15 13.16 22.46
CA GLY A 125 14.63 11.91 23.05
C GLY A 125 13.96 10.65 22.51
N LYS A 126 13.20 10.73 21.41
CA LYS A 126 12.45 9.63 20.80
C LYS A 126 13.09 9.06 19.56
N GLN A 127 12.77 7.83 19.25
CA GLN A 127 13.16 7.18 18.01
C GLN A 127 12.16 7.57 16.89
N PRO A 128 12.63 8.15 15.76
CA PRO A 128 11.75 8.52 14.67
C PRO A 128 11.26 7.30 13.89
N VAL A 129 9.95 7.24 13.62
CA VAL A 129 9.31 6.27 12.75
C VAL A 129 8.65 7.02 11.60
N LEU A 130 9.06 6.71 10.37
CA LEU A 130 8.62 7.40 9.16
C LEU A 130 7.90 6.41 8.25
N THR A 131 6.67 6.70 7.87
CA THR A 131 5.93 5.88 6.91
C THR A 131 5.41 6.71 5.75
N CYS A 132 5.46 6.14 4.56
CA CYS A 132 4.79 6.69 3.39
C CYS A 132 4.59 5.61 2.33
N THR A 133 3.37 5.48 1.86
CA THR A 133 3.03 4.55 0.77
C THR A 133 3.59 4.99 -0.60
N GLY A 134 4.03 6.23 -0.72
CA GLY A 134 4.72 6.77 -1.88
C GLY A 134 6.24 6.61 -1.87
N MET A 135 6.83 5.87 -0.90
CA MET A 135 8.29 5.76 -0.76
C MET A 135 8.91 4.53 -1.44
N LEU A 136 8.16 3.61 -2.00
CA LEU A 136 8.75 2.38 -2.57
C LEU A 136 9.83 2.64 -3.62
N ALA A 137 9.70 3.70 -4.41
CA ALA A 137 10.71 4.11 -5.38
C ALA A 137 11.88 4.90 -4.77
N LYS A 138 11.84 5.21 -3.46
CA LYS A 138 12.85 6.03 -2.75
C LYS A 138 13.65 5.25 -1.71
N VAL A 139 13.43 3.94 -1.59
CA VAL A 139 14.03 3.11 -0.51
C VAL A 139 15.55 3.13 -0.57
N ALA A 140 16.13 3.00 -1.76
CA ALA A 140 17.59 3.05 -1.95
C ALA A 140 18.20 4.37 -1.46
N GLY A 141 17.62 5.49 -1.88
CA GLY A 141 18.08 6.83 -1.47
C GLY A 141 17.93 7.03 0.04
N LEU A 142 16.79 6.68 0.63
CA LEU A 142 16.56 6.77 2.07
C LEU A 142 17.57 5.92 2.88
N LYS A 143 17.85 4.69 2.43
CA LYS A 143 18.82 3.81 3.09
C LYS A 143 20.25 4.35 3.01
N SER A 144 20.61 4.87 1.83
CA SER A 144 21.93 5.46 1.62
C SER A 144 22.18 6.71 2.45
N GLU A 145 21.18 7.60 2.55
CA GLU A 145 21.31 8.91 3.20
C GLU A 145 21.17 8.84 4.73
N PHE A 146 20.23 8.04 5.22
CA PHE A 146 19.87 8.05 6.65
C PHE A 146 20.23 6.77 7.38
N GLY A 147 20.62 5.71 6.67
CA GLY A 147 20.77 4.41 7.30
C GLY A 147 19.48 3.96 8.01
N GLY A 148 19.63 3.51 9.26
CA GLY A 148 18.47 3.14 10.07
C GLY A 148 17.88 1.78 9.74
N ILE A 149 16.69 1.51 10.25
CA ILE A 149 15.97 0.24 10.13
C ILE A 149 14.87 0.40 9.07
N HIS A 150 14.94 -0.40 8.02
CA HIS A 150 13.99 -0.38 6.92
C HIS A 150 13.11 -1.62 6.94
N ILE A 151 11.81 -1.42 7.05
CA ILE A 151 10.78 -2.46 7.10
C ILE A 151 10.00 -2.40 5.80
N LEU A 152 10.00 -3.49 5.03
CA LEU A 152 9.17 -3.62 3.84
C LEU A 152 7.91 -4.41 4.15
N LEU A 153 6.74 -3.83 3.88
CA LEU A 153 5.46 -4.51 3.97
C LEU A 153 5.06 -5.06 2.61
N VAL A 154 4.83 -6.35 2.56
CA VAL A 154 4.27 -7.02 1.39
C VAL A 154 2.88 -7.57 1.71
N ARG A 155 2.03 -7.60 0.72
CA ARG A 155 0.68 -8.17 0.79
C ARG A 155 0.41 -8.92 -0.51
N ASN A 156 -0.45 -9.94 -0.44
CA ASN A 156 -0.93 -10.61 -1.64
C ASN A 156 -1.44 -9.60 -2.67
N LEU A 157 -0.83 -9.59 -3.86
CA LEU A 157 -1.06 -8.56 -4.88
C LEU A 157 -2.49 -8.57 -5.44
N PHE A 158 -3.14 -9.74 -5.51
CA PHE A 158 -4.56 -9.82 -5.89
C PHE A 158 -5.46 -9.16 -4.83
N SER A 159 -5.20 -9.40 -3.55
CA SER A 159 -5.94 -8.74 -2.46
C SER A 159 -5.71 -7.22 -2.44
N GLN A 160 -4.50 -6.79 -2.79
CA GLN A 160 -4.16 -5.36 -2.89
C GLN A 160 -4.89 -4.70 -4.06
N TRP A 161 -4.88 -5.33 -5.24
CA TRP A 161 -5.65 -4.89 -6.41
C TRP A 161 -7.16 -4.80 -6.12
N ASN A 162 -7.72 -5.83 -5.49
CA ASN A 162 -9.13 -5.82 -5.10
C ASN A 162 -9.46 -4.64 -4.19
N SER A 163 -8.52 -4.25 -3.32
CA SER A 163 -8.72 -3.09 -2.46
C SER A 163 -8.64 -1.76 -3.21
N TYR A 164 -7.75 -1.64 -4.21
CA TYR A 164 -7.66 -0.47 -5.09
C TYR A 164 -8.95 -0.29 -5.89
N SER A 165 -9.32 -1.30 -6.67
CA SER A 165 -10.48 -1.26 -7.56
C SER A 165 -11.80 -1.27 -6.81
N GLY A 166 -11.87 -1.92 -5.64
CA GLY A 166 -13.04 -1.87 -4.77
C GLY A 166 -13.31 -0.48 -4.20
N GLN A 167 -12.27 0.30 -3.90
CA GLN A 167 -12.44 1.71 -3.51
C GLN A 167 -12.92 2.55 -4.69
N GLN A 168 -12.38 2.35 -5.89
CA GLN A 168 -12.85 3.00 -7.11
C GLN A 168 -14.34 2.71 -7.35
N ARG A 169 -14.78 1.46 -7.24
CA ARG A 169 -16.20 1.08 -7.30
C ARG A 169 -17.06 1.85 -6.30
N ASN A 170 -16.53 2.18 -5.14
CA ASN A 170 -17.21 2.94 -4.09
C ASN A 170 -17.08 4.47 -4.26
N GLY A 171 -16.62 4.93 -5.42
CA GLY A 171 -16.48 6.36 -5.74
C GLY A 171 -15.19 7.01 -5.20
N THR A 172 -14.22 6.21 -4.76
CA THR A 172 -12.92 6.71 -4.25
C THR A 172 -11.80 6.20 -5.14
N SER A 173 -11.49 6.91 -6.21
CA SER A 173 -10.45 6.54 -7.18
C SER A 173 -9.03 6.90 -6.75
N PHE A 174 -8.82 7.41 -5.55
CA PHE A 174 -7.52 7.93 -5.07
C PHE A 174 -6.34 6.99 -5.33
N PHE A 175 -6.48 5.69 -5.04
CA PHE A 175 -5.38 4.73 -5.21
C PHE A 175 -5.10 4.46 -6.69
N MET A 176 -6.14 4.40 -7.52
CA MET A 176 -6.00 4.24 -8.96
C MET A 176 -5.38 5.48 -9.59
N ILE A 177 -5.79 6.68 -9.16
CA ILE A 177 -5.19 7.96 -9.60
C ILE A 177 -3.70 7.97 -9.26
N TYR A 178 -3.32 7.52 -8.06
CA TYR A 178 -1.91 7.51 -7.66
C TYR A 178 -1.06 6.59 -8.55
N LEU A 179 -1.55 5.38 -8.86
CA LEU A 179 -0.87 4.46 -9.78
C LEU A 179 -0.78 5.06 -11.20
N PHE A 180 -1.88 5.61 -11.68
CA PHE A 180 -1.98 6.27 -12.98
C PHE A 180 -0.97 7.42 -13.10
N ASP A 181 -0.93 8.31 -12.10
CA ASP A 181 0.00 9.43 -12.05
C ASP A 181 1.46 8.96 -11.92
N ALA A 182 1.73 7.95 -11.08
CA ALA A 182 3.08 7.40 -10.94
C ALA A 182 3.64 6.84 -12.26
N LEU A 183 2.79 6.24 -13.11
CA LEU A 183 3.15 5.79 -14.45
C LEU A 183 3.24 6.95 -15.43
N ARG A 184 2.27 7.85 -15.43
CA ARG A 184 2.21 8.99 -16.36
C ARG A 184 3.42 9.90 -16.23
N PHE A 185 3.85 10.16 -14.99
CA PHE A 185 5.00 10.99 -14.66
C PHE A 185 6.31 10.20 -14.48
N ALA A 186 6.31 8.89 -14.81
CA ALA A 186 7.52 8.08 -14.76
C ALA A 186 8.61 8.70 -15.66
N ARG A 187 9.83 8.77 -15.11
CA ARG A 187 11.01 9.32 -15.77
C ARG A 187 12.25 8.59 -15.26
N ASP A 188 13.32 8.65 -16.06
CA ASP A 188 14.68 8.23 -15.68
C ASP A 188 14.82 6.77 -15.21
N ASP A 189 13.75 5.98 -15.26
CA ASP A 189 13.76 4.55 -14.91
C ASP A 189 13.29 3.73 -16.12
N PRO A 190 14.16 2.87 -16.68
CA PRO A 190 13.86 2.15 -17.92
C PRO A 190 12.61 1.27 -17.83
N PHE A 191 12.40 0.58 -16.71
CA PHE A 191 11.26 -0.32 -16.58
C PHE A 191 9.95 0.44 -16.36
N LEU A 192 9.96 1.50 -15.56
CA LEU A 192 8.77 2.34 -15.40
C LEU A 192 8.39 3.06 -16.69
N LEU A 193 9.36 3.52 -17.49
CA LEU A 193 9.12 4.05 -18.82
C LEU A 193 8.54 2.99 -19.77
N TYR A 194 9.05 1.76 -19.74
CA TYR A 194 8.47 0.65 -20.49
C TYR A 194 7.01 0.36 -20.08
N LEU A 195 6.71 0.35 -18.76
CA LEU A 195 5.34 0.19 -18.29
C LEU A 195 4.44 1.37 -18.71
N LYS A 196 4.96 2.60 -18.71
CA LYS A 196 4.25 3.79 -19.20
C LYS A 196 3.83 3.62 -20.66
N GLU A 197 4.75 3.24 -21.54
CA GLU A 197 4.47 2.98 -22.94
C GLU A 197 3.45 1.84 -23.13
N LEU A 198 3.68 0.72 -22.46
CA LEU A 198 2.82 -0.46 -22.55
C LEU A 198 1.39 -0.18 -22.07
N SER A 199 1.25 0.59 -20.99
CA SER A 199 -0.04 0.97 -20.43
C SER A 199 -0.79 2.00 -21.25
N ARG A 200 -0.08 2.72 -22.14
CA ARG A 200 -0.60 3.84 -22.92
C ARG A 200 -1.26 4.91 -22.05
N VAL A 201 -0.72 5.11 -20.84
CA VAL A 201 -1.32 5.98 -19.82
C VAL A 201 -1.53 7.42 -20.29
N ASP A 202 -0.68 7.92 -21.20
CA ASP A 202 -0.77 9.27 -21.75
C ASP A 202 -1.95 9.47 -22.73
N GLU A 203 -2.61 8.39 -23.16
CA GLU A 203 -3.77 8.45 -24.05
C GLU A 203 -5.11 8.61 -23.32
N PHE A 204 -5.09 8.60 -21.99
CA PHE A 204 -6.30 8.66 -21.14
C PHE A 204 -6.32 9.95 -20.32
N ASP A 205 -7.50 10.54 -20.19
CA ASP A 205 -7.71 11.74 -19.39
C ASP A 205 -7.78 11.45 -17.90
N SER A 206 -8.12 10.22 -17.52
CA SER A 206 -8.31 9.85 -16.13
C SER A 206 -7.94 8.39 -15.82
N ALA A 207 -7.65 8.12 -14.55
CA ALA A 207 -7.44 6.78 -14.05
C ALA A 207 -8.68 5.87 -14.19
N ASP A 208 -9.89 6.44 -14.13
CA ASP A 208 -11.14 5.71 -14.27
C ASP A 208 -11.34 5.22 -15.72
N GLU A 209 -10.96 6.02 -16.70
CA GLU A 209 -10.96 5.64 -18.10
C GLU A 209 -9.88 4.59 -18.38
N TRP A 210 -8.67 4.80 -17.89
CA TRP A 210 -7.53 3.90 -18.05
C TRP A 210 -7.80 2.50 -17.46
N SER A 211 -8.50 2.41 -16.34
CA SER A 211 -8.87 1.17 -15.66
C SER A 211 -10.34 0.76 -15.88
N SER A 212 -10.95 1.23 -16.96
CA SER A 212 -12.33 0.90 -17.34
C SER A 212 -12.49 -0.61 -17.59
N ARG A 213 -13.75 -1.08 -17.70
CA ARG A 213 -14.08 -2.50 -17.83
C ARG A 213 -13.30 -3.19 -18.96
N ASP A 214 -13.18 -2.55 -20.10
CA ASP A 214 -12.55 -3.12 -21.30
C ASP A 214 -11.02 -3.19 -21.19
N ARG A 215 -10.44 -2.43 -20.26
CA ARG A 215 -9.00 -2.35 -20.00
C ARG A 215 -8.59 -2.94 -18.65
N TYR A 216 -9.55 -3.48 -17.92
CA TYR A 216 -9.34 -3.89 -16.53
C TYR A 216 -8.25 -4.94 -16.37
N ASP A 217 -8.22 -5.95 -17.25
CA ASP A 217 -7.20 -7.00 -17.25
C ASP A 217 -5.81 -6.42 -17.57
N ASP A 218 -5.72 -5.48 -18.51
CA ASP A 218 -4.45 -4.81 -18.87
C ASP A 218 -3.96 -3.93 -17.70
N ALA A 219 -4.85 -3.14 -17.09
CA ALA A 219 -4.51 -2.33 -15.92
C ALA A 219 -4.05 -3.20 -14.73
N PHE A 220 -4.67 -4.36 -14.55
CA PHE A 220 -4.24 -5.34 -13.55
C PHE A 220 -2.84 -5.88 -13.84
N CYS A 221 -2.53 -6.24 -15.09
CA CYS A 221 -1.19 -6.69 -15.48
C CYS A 221 -0.13 -5.63 -15.16
N ILE A 222 -0.41 -4.37 -15.50
CA ILE A 222 0.47 -3.23 -15.23
C ILE A 222 0.64 -3.01 -13.72
N PHE A 223 -0.45 -3.07 -12.95
CA PHE A 223 -0.40 -2.98 -11.49
C PHE A 223 0.54 -4.02 -10.87
N ILE A 224 0.42 -5.28 -11.31
CA ILE A 224 1.27 -6.37 -10.80
C ILE A 224 2.73 -6.14 -11.18
N ALA A 225 3.01 -5.83 -12.44
CA ALA A 225 4.37 -5.58 -12.91
C ALA A 225 5.04 -4.41 -12.17
N PHE A 226 4.31 -3.31 -11.98
CA PHE A 226 4.75 -2.14 -11.22
C PHE A 226 5.12 -2.50 -9.78
N HIS A 227 4.25 -3.22 -9.08
CA HIS A 227 4.52 -3.59 -7.69
C HIS A 227 5.62 -4.64 -7.56
N VAL A 228 5.67 -5.64 -8.44
CA VAL A 228 6.78 -6.63 -8.46
C VAL A 228 8.11 -5.92 -8.61
N TYR A 229 8.23 -5.03 -9.58
CA TYR A 229 9.46 -4.28 -9.83
C TYR A 229 9.91 -3.47 -8.61
N LEU A 230 8.98 -2.72 -8.01
CA LEU A 230 9.28 -1.90 -6.84
C LEU A 230 9.63 -2.74 -5.61
N LEU A 231 8.91 -3.84 -5.38
CA LEU A 231 9.15 -4.71 -4.22
C LEU A 231 10.49 -5.43 -4.30
N VAL A 232 10.88 -5.92 -5.48
CA VAL A 232 12.21 -6.53 -5.71
C VAL A 232 13.32 -5.52 -5.39
N ASN A 233 13.21 -4.31 -5.94
CA ASN A 233 14.24 -3.29 -5.71
C ASN A 233 14.25 -2.80 -4.25
N ALA A 234 13.09 -2.61 -3.62
CA ALA A 234 13.02 -2.18 -2.23
C ALA A 234 13.55 -3.23 -1.24
N ALA A 235 13.30 -4.53 -1.48
CA ALA A 235 13.70 -5.62 -0.59
C ALA A 235 15.22 -5.64 -0.34
N ARG A 236 16.03 -5.24 -1.30
CA ARG A 236 17.50 -5.18 -1.20
C ARG A 236 18.02 -4.26 -0.12
N TYR A 237 17.26 -3.22 0.19
CA TYR A 237 17.64 -2.18 1.13
C TYR A 237 16.90 -2.28 2.47
N CYS A 238 16.04 -3.29 2.61
CA CYS A 238 15.26 -3.48 3.82
C CYS A 238 15.86 -4.53 4.74
N ASP A 239 15.86 -4.26 6.05
CA ASP A 239 16.38 -5.14 7.08
C ASP A 239 15.43 -6.27 7.43
N ILE A 240 14.13 -6.07 7.12
CA ILE A 240 13.07 -7.06 7.31
C ILE A 240 11.97 -6.87 6.26
N VAL A 241 11.47 -7.99 5.72
CA VAL A 241 10.28 -8.05 4.88
C VAL A 241 9.15 -8.72 5.66
N ILE A 242 8.03 -8.04 5.80
CA ILE A 242 6.87 -8.52 6.57
C ILE A 242 5.71 -8.81 5.63
N ASP A 243 5.28 -10.08 5.60
CA ASP A 243 4.07 -10.51 4.92
C ASP A 243 2.84 -10.26 5.78
N CYS A 244 2.06 -9.26 5.41
CA CYS A 244 0.86 -8.85 6.14
C CYS A 244 -0.26 -9.90 6.13
N ASN A 245 -0.31 -10.79 5.14
CA ASN A 245 -1.27 -11.88 5.11
C ASN A 245 -0.89 -12.95 6.13
N ARG A 246 0.40 -13.31 6.19
CA ARG A 246 0.90 -14.28 7.17
C ARG A 246 0.79 -13.78 8.61
N LEU A 247 0.99 -12.48 8.86
CA LEU A 247 0.74 -11.90 10.19
C LEU A 247 -0.67 -12.18 10.69
N ALA A 248 -1.66 -12.15 9.78
CA ALA A 248 -3.05 -12.39 10.14
C ALA A 248 -3.40 -13.88 10.26
N SER A 249 -2.81 -14.73 9.42
CA SER A 249 -3.13 -16.16 9.34
C SER A 249 -2.29 -17.06 10.25
N GLU A 250 -1.09 -16.61 10.64
CA GLU A 250 -0.13 -17.41 11.43
C GLU A 250 0.23 -16.73 12.78
N PRO A 251 -0.74 -16.56 13.71
CA PRO A 251 -0.53 -15.75 14.92
C PRO A 251 0.49 -16.35 15.88
N ASP A 252 0.61 -17.66 15.97
CA ASP A 252 1.50 -18.35 16.90
C ASP A 252 2.87 -18.71 16.31
N GLY A 253 3.02 -18.64 15.00
CA GLY A 253 4.29 -18.82 14.28
C GLY A 253 4.85 -17.49 13.80
N TYR A 254 4.59 -17.16 12.53
CA TYR A 254 5.16 -16.03 11.83
C TYR A 254 5.00 -14.68 12.56
N ARG A 255 3.85 -14.41 13.17
CA ARG A 255 3.65 -13.16 13.92
C ARG A 255 4.61 -13.03 15.10
N LYS A 256 4.73 -14.06 15.95
CA LYS A 256 5.63 -14.04 17.13
C LYS A 256 7.11 -13.95 16.71
N GLU A 257 7.48 -14.62 15.62
CA GLU A 257 8.82 -14.51 15.05
C GLU A 257 9.10 -13.09 14.58
N THR A 258 8.15 -12.48 13.87
CA THR A 258 8.25 -11.09 13.38
C THR A 258 8.35 -10.09 14.54
N GLU A 259 7.54 -10.24 15.60
CA GLU A 259 7.63 -9.43 16.83
C GLU A 259 9.03 -9.54 17.47
N SER A 260 9.56 -10.75 17.55
CA SER A 260 10.90 -11.00 18.09
C SER A 260 12.01 -10.39 17.23
N MET A 261 11.88 -10.46 15.89
CA MET A 261 12.82 -9.85 14.97
C MET A 261 12.78 -8.32 15.06
N LEU A 262 11.60 -7.72 15.07
CA LEU A 262 11.43 -6.27 15.23
C LEU A 262 12.02 -5.80 16.56
N THR A 263 11.73 -6.50 17.65
CA THR A 263 12.28 -6.18 18.98
C THR A 263 13.81 -6.16 18.97
N ARG A 264 14.45 -7.13 18.32
CA ARG A 264 15.92 -7.18 18.21
C ARG A 264 16.51 -6.04 17.37
N LEU A 265 15.82 -5.67 16.27
CA LEU A 265 16.28 -4.61 15.37
C LEU A 265 16.10 -3.23 15.98
N ILE A 266 14.97 -3.00 16.65
CA ILE A 266 14.51 -1.69 17.09
C ILE A 266 14.92 -1.40 18.55
N GLY A 267 15.09 -2.44 19.36
CA GLY A 267 15.35 -2.31 20.80
C GLY A 267 14.08 -2.19 21.68
N HIS A 268 12.92 -2.04 21.06
CA HIS A 268 11.62 -1.93 21.73
C HIS A 268 10.62 -2.95 21.19
N HIS A 269 9.73 -3.44 22.06
CA HIS A 269 8.69 -4.39 21.64
C HIS A 269 7.62 -3.69 20.81
N VAL A 270 7.31 -4.27 19.65
CA VAL A 270 6.20 -3.82 18.79
C VAL A 270 5.13 -4.90 18.78
N ASP A 271 3.99 -4.63 19.43
CA ASP A 271 2.84 -5.54 19.48
C ASP A 271 2.15 -5.64 18.12
N LEU A 272 2.25 -6.78 17.47
CA LEU A 272 1.58 -7.10 16.20
C LEU A 272 0.25 -7.85 16.39
N SER A 273 -0.27 -7.92 17.61
CA SER A 273 -1.59 -8.52 17.87
C SER A 273 -2.70 -7.73 17.14
N GLY A 274 -3.73 -8.45 16.70
CA GLY A 274 -4.86 -7.87 16.00
C GLY A 274 -4.62 -7.59 14.52
N ALA A 275 -3.54 -8.12 13.91
CA ALA A 275 -3.42 -8.21 12.48
C ALA A 275 -4.62 -8.99 11.91
N ARG A 276 -5.26 -8.47 10.87
CA ARG A 276 -6.46 -9.07 10.26
C ARG A 276 -6.36 -9.04 8.75
N GLU A 277 -6.77 -10.12 8.14
CA GLU A 277 -6.99 -10.13 6.69
C GLU A 277 -8.28 -9.37 6.36
N SER A 278 -8.22 -8.48 5.36
CA SER A 278 -9.41 -7.85 4.81
C SER A 278 -9.73 -8.47 3.44
N ILE A 279 -10.99 -8.84 3.23
CA ILE A 279 -11.49 -9.30 1.96
C ILE A 279 -12.15 -8.10 1.28
N ASP A 280 -11.56 -7.67 0.17
CA ASP A 280 -12.09 -6.60 -0.67
C ASP A 280 -12.61 -7.21 -1.99
N CYS A 281 -13.75 -6.72 -2.45
CA CYS A 281 -14.27 -7.11 -3.76
C CYS A 281 -13.77 -6.15 -4.82
N PRO A 282 -13.27 -6.64 -5.97
CA PRO A 282 -12.83 -5.79 -7.07
C PRO A 282 -13.99 -5.05 -7.73
N GLN A 283 -13.67 -4.07 -8.55
CA GLN A 283 -14.65 -3.37 -9.37
C GLN A 283 -15.23 -4.30 -10.44
N TYR A 284 -14.36 -5.05 -11.11
CA TYR A 284 -14.71 -6.04 -12.12
C TYR A 284 -13.99 -7.36 -11.84
N MET A 285 -14.46 -8.43 -12.46
CA MET A 285 -13.75 -9.71 -12.50
C MET A 285 -12.76 -9.70 -13.66
N ILE A 286 -11.66 -10.43 -13.53
CA ILE A 286 -10.70 -10.67 -14.61
C ILE A 286 -11.43 -11.45 -15.72
N ALA A 287 -11.48 -10.87 -16.92
CA ALA A 287 -12.24 -11.42 -18.03
C ALA A 287 -11.53 -12.62 -18.68
N ASN A 288 -10.20 -12.55 -18.80
CA ASN A 288 -9.40 -13.62 -19.40
C ASN A 288 -8.22 -14.03 -18.49
N PRO A 289 -8.46 -14.86 -17.46
CA PRO A 289 -7.43 -15.23 -16.49
C PRO A 289 -6.19 -15.91 -17.12
N ALA A 290 -6.36 -16.71 -18.17
CA ALA A 290 -5.24 -17.41 -18.81
C ALA A 290 -4.30 -16.45 -19.54
N ARG A 291 -4.84 -15.51 -20.34
CA ARG A 291 -4.08 -14.45 -21.01
C ARG A 291 -3.41 -13.54 -19.97
N THR A 292 -4.17 -13.12 -18.97
CA THR A 292 -3.71 -12.21 -17.90
C THR A 292 -2.55 -12.86 -17.13
N ARG A 293 -2.65 -14.16 -16.81
CA ARG A 293 -1.57 -14.89 -16.14
C ARG A 293 -0.30 -14.93 -16.99
N PHE A 294 -0.41 -15.28 -18.25
CA PHE A 294 0.73 -15.31 -19.17
C PHE A 294 1.41 -13.94 -19.24
N GLU A 295 0.64 -12.86 -19.37
CA GLU A 295 1.16 -11.51 -19.47
C GLU A 295 1.84 -11.03 -18.17
N ILE A 296 1.23 -11.33 -17.01
CA ILE A 296 1.83 -11.04 -15.70
C ILE A 296 3.17 -11.78 -15.55
N GLU A 297 3.22 -13.07 -15.87
CA GLU A 297 4.46 -13.84 -15.78
C GLU A 297 5.56 -13.30 -16.72
N ARG A 298 5.18 -12.84 -17.91
CA ARG A 298 6.09 -12.20 -18.86
C ARG A 298 6.65 -10.89 -18.31
N LEU A 299 5.77 -10.01 -17.80
CA LEU A 299 6.15 -8.72 -17.24
C LEU A 299 6.97 -8.85 -15.96
N ALA A 300 6.65 -9.81 -15.10
CA ALA A 300 7.40 -10.09 -13.89
C ALA A 300 8.83 -10.59 -14.19
N ARG A 301 9.00 -11.46 -15.21
CA ARG A 301 10.34 -11.84 -15.70
C ARG A 301 11.12 -10.64 -16.21
N GLN A 302 10.48 -9.75 -16.97
CA GLN A 302 11.12 -8.51 -17.42
C GLN A 302 11.52 -7.62 -16.23
N ALA A 303 10.66 -7.46 -15.22
CA ALA A 303 10.98 -6.74 -14.01
C ALA A 303 12.21 -7.32 -13.29
N CYS A 304 12.33 -8.65 -13.19
CA CYS A 304 13.49 -9.32 -12.63
C CYS A 304 14.79 -9.05 -13.44
N VAL A 305 14.69 -9.05 -14.76
CA VAL A 305 15.83 -8.75 -15.65
C VAL A 305 16.29 -7.30 -15.45
N GLU A 306 15.37 -6.33 -15.53
CA GLU A 306 15.67 -4.91 -15.38
C GLU A 306 16.20 -4.57 -13.97
N SER A 307 15.73 -5.28 -12.97
CA SER A 307 16.24 -5.17 -11.59
C SER A 307 17.57 -5.90 -11.39
N ALA A 308 18.10 -6.66 -12.33
CA ALA A 308 19.19 -7.60 -12.13
C ALA A 308 18.96 -8.48 -10.88
N ALA A 309 17.75 -9.07 -10.78
CA ALA A 309 17.29 -9.80 -9.60
C ALA A 309 18.12 -11.05 -9.34
N SER A 310 18.56 -11.24 -8.10
CA SER A 310 19.22 -12.46 -7.63
C SER A 310 18.28 -13.68 -7.70
N ALA A 311 18.83 -14.88 -7.53
CA ALA A 311 18.02 -16.10 -7.50
C ALA A 311 16.97 -16.07 -6.38
N ASP A 312 17.31 -15.55 -5.19
CA ASP A 312 16.39 -15.44 -4.06
C ASP A 312 15.29 -14.45 -4.32
N GLU A 313 15.57 -13.31 -4.98
CA GLU A 313 14.60 -12.31 -5.37
C GLU A 313 13.66 -12.86 -6.47
N GLN A 314 14.19 -13.63 -7.43
CA GLN A 314 13.36 -14.31 -8.44
C GLN A 314 12.44 -15.36 -7.78
N GLN A 315 12.93 -16.10 -6.78
CA GLN A 315 12.12 -17.02 -6.00
C GLN A 315 11.02 -16.31 -5.21
N MET A 316 11.35 -15.15 -4.62
CA MET A 316 10.35 -14.29 -3.95
C MET A 316 9.24 -13.88 -4.92
N VAL A 317 9.58 -13.43 -6.13
CA VAL A 317 8.61 -13.07 -7.16
C VAL A 317 7.74 -14.27 -7.55
N SER A 318 8.35 -15.44 -7.78
CA SER A 318 7.62 -16.66 -8.11
C SER A 318 6.58 -17.01 -7.03
N SER A 319 6.98 -16.97 -5.75
CA SER A 319 6.07 -17.21 -4.63
C SER A 319 4.95 -16.17 -4.55
N MET A 320 5.25 -14.90 -4.81
CA MET A 320 4.23 -13.83 -4.84
C MET A 320 3.20 -14.06 -5.94
N LEU A 321 3.61 -14.52 -7.13
CA LEU A 321 2.71 -14.81 -8.24
C LEU A 321 1.87 -16.08 -7.99
N GLU A 322 2.46 -17.13 -7.41
CA GLU A 322 1.72 -18.32 -7.00
C GLU A 322 0.63 -17.97 -5.97
N ASP A 323 0.98 -17.18 -4.95
CA ASP A 323 0.03 -16.72 -3.95
C ASP A 323 -1.08 -15.84 -4.53
N LEU A 324 -0.73 -14.96 -5.48
CA LEU A 324 -1.69 -14.14 -6.22
C LEU A 324 -2.74 -15.02 -6.89
N TRP A 325 -2.32 -16.02 -7.68
CA TRP A 325 -3.24 -16.87 -8.43
C TRP A 325 -4.03 -17.81 -7.54
N ARG A 326 -3.42 -18.36 -6.50
CA ARG A 326 -4.12 -19.13 -5.47
C ARG A 326 -5.25 -18.32 -4.83
N LYS A 327 -4.99 -17.04 -4.51
CA LYS A 327 -5.99 -16.15 -3.92
C LYS A 327 -7.10 -15.78 -4.91
N HIS A 328 -6.75 -15.56 -6.16
CA HIS A 328 -7.71 -15.34 -7.24
C HIS A 328 -8.64 -16.56 -7.41
N GLU A 329 -8.10 -17.78 -7.47
CA GLU A 329 -8.89 -19.01 -7.58
C GLU A 329 -9.85 -19.19 -6.40
N GLN A 330 -9.36 -18.98 -5.17
CA GLN A 330 -10.20 -18.99 -3.97
C GLN A 330 -11.33 -17.98 -4.05
N PHE A 331 -11.04 -16.78 -4.52
CA PHE A 331 -12.04 -15.72 -4.68
C PHE A 331 -13.10 -16.08 -5.73
N VAL A 332 -12.72 -16.65 -6.86
CA VAL A 332 -13.64 -17.11 -7.91
C VAL A 332 -14.54 -18.25 -7.39
N LEU A 333 -13.97 -19.22 -6.67
CA LEU A 333 -14.73 -20.32 -6.07
C LEU A 333 -15.74 -19.80 -5.03
N PHE A 334 -15.31 -18.88 -4.17
CA PHE A 334 -16.20 -18.24 -3.19
C PHE A 334 -17.33 -17.47 -3.88
N GLY A 335 -17.01 -16.69 -4.91
CA GLY A 335 -17.99 -15.93 -5.70
C GLY A 335 -19.02 -16.84 -6.36
N ARG A 336 -18.60 -17.98 -6.91
CA ARG A 336 -19.48 -19.00 -7.50
C ARG A 336 -20.41 -19.59 -6.45
N ALA A 337 -19.88 -20.02 -5.31
CA ALA A 337 -20.67 -20.59 -4.23
C ALA A 337 -21.69 -19.57 -3.65
N ALA A 338 -21.28 -18.31 -3.51
CA ALA A 338 -22.17 -17.23 -3.08
C ALA A 338 -23.32 -16.99 -4.10
N PHE A 339 -23.01 -17.02 -5.40
CA PHE A 339 -24.00 -16.88 -6.46
C PHE A 339 -25.01 -18.02 -6.44
N GLU A 340 -24.56 -19.27 -6.31
CA GLU A 340 -25.42 -20.44 -6.21
C GLU A 340 -26.37 -20.37 -5.01
N GLN A 341 -25.88 -19.93 -3.85
CA GLN A 341 -26.71 -19.70 -2.66
C GLN A 341 -27.74 -18.59 -2.86
N PHE A 342 -27.33 -17.51 -3.52
CA PHE A 342 -28.24 -16.40 -3.84
C PHE A 342 -29.35 -16.82 -4.79
N ASP A 343 -29.01 -17.58 -5.83
CA ASP A 343 -29.97 -18.09 -6.83
C ASP A 343 -30.97 -19.06 -6.21
N LYS A 344 -30.50 -19.94 -5.31
CA LYS A 344 -31.34 -20.81 -4.51
C LYS A 344 -32.31 -20.01 -3.62
N ALA A 345 -31.79 -19.03 -2.88
CA ALA A 345 -32.63 -18.19 -2.01
C ALA A 345 -33.70 -17.41 -2.82
N ARG A 346 -33.33 -16.90 -4.00
CA ARG A 346 -34.27 -16.24 -4.92
C ARG A 346 -35.36 -17.18 -5.40
N SER A 347 -34.99 -18.42 -5.75
CA SER A 347 -35.96 -19.45 -6.16
C SER A 347 -36.94 -19.80 -5.03
N ASP A 348 -36.43 -19.95 -3.79
CA ASP A 348 -37.24 -20.24 -2.61
C ASP A 348 -38.22 -19.08 -2.29
N ILE A 349 -37.75 -17.83 -2.39
CA ILE A 349 -38.61 -16.64 -2.22
C ILE A 349 -39.73 -16.68 -3.26
N GLY A 350 -39.46 -16.94 -4.54
CA GLY A 350 -40.46 -17.02 -5.58
C GLY A 350 -41.47 -18.16 -5.36
N ARG A 351 -41.03 -19.29 -4.82
CA ARG A 351 -41.93 -20.40 -4.42
C ARG A 351 -42.83 -19.98 -3.26
N LEU A 352 -42.29 -19.41 -2.19
CA LEU A 352 -43.07 -18.96 -1.04
C LEU A 352 -44.07 -17.86 -1.37
N GLN A 353 -43.74 -16.97 -2.29
CA GLN A 353 -44.68 -15.96 -2.78
C GLN A 353 -45.88 -16.60 -3.48
N ARG A 354 -45.68 -17.60 -4.36
CA ARG A 354 -46.78 -18.31 -5.03
C ARG A 354 -47.64 -19.09 -4.05
N GLU A 355 -47.01 -19.78 -3.08
CA GLU A 355 -47.75 -20.49 -2.03
C GLU A 355 -48.63 -19.53 -1.21
N ASN A 356 -48.08 -18.36 -0.84
CA ASN A 356 -48.85 -17.33 -0.10
C ASN A 356 -50.01 -16.77 -0.92
N GLU A 357 -49.84 -16.56 -2.22
CA GLU A 357 -50.93 -16.13 -3.11
C GLU A 357 -52.03 -17.18 -3.21
N GLN A 358 -51.70 -18.47 -3.32
CA GLN A 358 -52.66 -19.57 -3.32
C GLN A 358 -53.43 -19.67 -2.02
N LEU A 359 -52.78 -19.53 -0.86
CA LEU A 359 -53.42 -19.50 0.43
C LEU A 359 -54.41 -18.32 0.57
N LYS A 360 -54.04 -17.13 0.11
CA LYS A 360 -54.91 -15.97 0.10
C LYS A 360 -56.17 -16.15 -0.82
N GLN A 361 -56.02 -16.88 -1.92
CA GLN A 361 -57.15 -17.21 -2.80
C GLN A 361 -58.10 -18.25 -2.17
N GLN A 362 -57.57 -19.20 -1.40
CA GLN A 362 -58.39 -20.20 -0.69
C GLN A 362 -59.14 -19.63 0.52
N GLN A 363 -58.73 -18.48 1.05
CA GLN A 363 -59.37 -17.81 2.18
C GLN A 363 -60.45 -16.78 1.73
N ARG A 364 -60.58 -16.53 0.45
CA ARG A 364 -61.62 -15.73 -0.17
C ARG A 364 -62.75 -16.61 -0.69
#